data_3272069169dc24946009f0e726d366da
#
_entry.id   3272069169dc24946009f0e726d366da
#
_cell.length_a   1.000
_cell.length_b   1.000
_cell.length_c   1.000
_cell.angle_alpha   90.00
_cell.angle_beta   90.00
_cell.angle_gamma   90.00
#
_symmetry.space_group_name_H-M   'P 1'
#
loop_
_entity.id
_entity.type
_entity.pdbx_description
1 polymer ?
#
loop_
_entity_poly.entity_id
_entity_poly.type
_entity_poly.pdbx_seq_one_letter_code
_entity_poly.pdbx_strand_id
1 'polypeptide(L)'
;YGGGLKKDFEKAPEINKKTALNFANLLEMIARSKPKIRIRFSTSNPQDMTIDVIKVMSKYPNICKSIHLPVQSGSDRILKKMNRLHTREEYFNLIDKIRKIIPECSISYDMITGFPTETEDDHNLTLSLIDYVKYDFGYMFTYSERPGTLAAKKMEDNISLKVKKRR
;
A
#
# COMPACT_ATOMS: atom_id res chain seq x y z
N TYR A 1 -0.95 2.94 -11.14
CA TYR A 1 -0.16 2.29 -12.18
C TYR A 1 -0.61 0.86 -12.50
N GLY A 2 -1.17 0.06 -11.59
CA GLY A 2 -1.49 -1.35 -11.85
C GLY A 2 -2.85 -1.64 -12.53
N GLY A 3 -3.85 -0.78 -12.39
CA GLY A 3 -5.22 -1.08 -12.84
C GLY A 3 -5.42 -1.14 -14.37
N GLY A 4 -4.62 -0.40 -15.14
CA GLY A 4 -4.63 -0.47 -16.60
C GLY A 4 -3.97 -1.76 -17.10
N LEU A 5 -2.80 -2.08 -16.59
CA LEU A 5 -2.02 -3.27 -16.99
C LEU A 5 -2.76 -4.58 -16.75
N LYS A 6 -3.55 -4.70 -15.66
CA LYS A 6 -4.33 -5.90 -15.39
C LYS A 6 -5.45 -6.10 -16.42
N LYS A 7 -6.18 -5.03 -16.76
CA LYS A 7 -7.24 -5.07 -17.79
C LYS A 7 -6.68 -5.35 -19.18
N ASP A 8 -5.52 -4.77 -19.50
CA ASP A 8 -4.85 -4.98 -20.78
C ASP A 8 -4.31 -6.42 -20.88
N PHE A 9 -3.76 -6.95 -19.78
CA PHE A 9 -3.33 -8.34 -19.69
C PHE A 9 -4.49 -9.32 -19.84
N GLU A 10 -5.65 -9.07 -19.19
CA GLU A 10 -6.84 -9.91 -19.29
C GLU A 10 -7.38 -9.99 -20.73
N LYS A 11 -7.23 -8.91 -21.50
CA LYS A 11 -7.66 -8.82 -22.92
C LYS A 11 -6.59 -9.31 -23.91
N ALA A 12 -5.37 -9.55 -23.47
CA ALA A 12 -4.28 -9.98 -24.34
C ALA A 12 -4.48 -11.41 -24.86
N PRO A 13 -4.00 -11.74 -26.07
CA PRO A 13 -3.96 -13.12 -26.58
C PRO A 13 -3.23 -14.07 -25.64
N GLU A 14 -3.66 -15.33 -25.56
CA GLU A 14 -3.09 -16.33 -24.65
C GLU A 14 -1.57 -16.52 -24.81
N ILE A 15 -1.06 -16.39 -26.03
CA ILE A 15 0.39 -16.46 -26.28
C ILE A 15 1.13 -15.32 -25.58
N ASN A 16 0.57 -14.11 -25.59
CA ASN A 16 1.16 -12.96 -24.92
C ASN A 16 1.06 -13.08 -23.39
N LYS A 17 -0.01 -13.69 -22.87
CA LYS A 17 -0.15 -13.97 -21.44
C LYS A 17 0.90 -14.93 -20.93
N LYS A 18 1.27 -15.94 -21.71
CA LYS A 18 2.32 -16.93 -21.37
C LYS A 18 3.72 -16.33 -21.37
N THR A 19 3.98 -15.31 -22.18
CA THR A 19 5.29 -14.64 -22.30
C THR A 19 5.39 -13.34 -21.52
N ALA A 20 4.27 -12.83 -20.99
CA ALA A 20 4.25 -11.58 -20.24
C ALA A 20 5.00 -11.71 -18.91
N LEU A 21 5.95 -10.81 -18.71
CA LEU A 21 6.68 -10.68 -17.46
C LEU A 21 5.92 -9.75 -16.52
N ASN A 22 5.62 -10.24 -15.33
CA ASN A 22 5.09 -9.43 -14.26
C ASN A 22 6.23 -8.83 -13.41
N PHE A 23 5.90 -7.98 -12.43
CA PHE A 23 6.89 -7.35 -11.57
C PHE A 23 7.71 -8.37 -10.77
N ALA A 24 7.11 -9.46 -10.32
CA ALA A 24 7.83 -10.52 -9.60
C ALA A 24 8.89 -11.18 -10.48
N ASN A 25 8.56 -11.48 -11.75
CA ASN A 25 9.51 -12.03 -12.71
C ASN A 25 10.67 -11.07 -12.98
N LEU A 26 10.37 -9.78 -13.19
CA LEU A 26 11.40 -8.75 -13.38
C LEU A 26 12.33 -8.67 -12.18
N LEU A 27 11.77 -8.63 -10.97
CA LEU A 27 12.53 -8.57 -9.73
C LEU A 27 13.45 -9.79 -9.57
N GLU A 28 12.94 -10.98 -9.85
CA GLU A 28 13.72 -12.22 -9.84
C GLU A 28 14.86 -12.19 -10.86
N MET A 29 14.58 -11.79 -12.09
CA MET A 29 15.61 -11.68 -13.14
C MET A 29 16.74 -10.73 -12.73
N ILE A 30 16.44 -9.56 -12.19
CA ILE A 30 17.43 -8.60 -11.72
C ILE A 30 18.24 -9.20 -10.56
N ALA A 31 17.55 -9.81 -9.57
CA ALA A 31 18.21 -10.40 -8.41
C ALA A 31 19.22 -11.49 -8.80
N ARG A 32 18.86 -12.34 -9.77
CA ARG A 32 19.73 -13.39 -10.28
C ARG A 32 20.91 -12.86 -11.10
N SER A 33 20.64 -11.90 -11.99
CA SER A 33 21.68 -11.37 -12.90
C SER A 33 22.70 -10.49 -12.20
N LYS A 34 22.34 -9.89 -11.05
CA LYS A 34 23.18 -8.96 -10.30
C LYS A 34 23.21 -9.29 -8.80
N PRO A 35 23.74 -10.46 -8.40
CA PRO A 35 23.65 -10.95 -7.01
C PRO A 35 24.38 -10.08 -5.99
N LYS A 36 25.35 -9.27 -6.42
CA LYS A 36 26.11 -8.34 -5.57
C LYS A 36 25.46 -6.97 -5.42
N ILE A 37 24.41 -6.66 -6.19
CA ILE A 37 23.72 -5.37 -6.12
C ILE A 37 22.55 -5.51 -5.14
N ARG A 38 22.47 -4.57 -4.19
CA ARG A 38 21.32 -4.43 -3.31
C ARG A 38 20.14 -3.83 -4.06
N ILE A 39 19.02 -4.55 -4.07
CA ILE A 39 17.80 -4.15 -4.76
C ILE A 39 16.80 -3.64 -3.74
N ARG A 40 16.25 -2.45 -3.98
CA ARG A 40 15.15 -1.85 -3.23
C ARG A 40 14.12 -1.29 -4.20
N PHE A 41 12.85 -1.45 -3.86
CA PHE A 41 11.75 -0.85 -4.63
C PHE A 41 10.74 -0.19 -3.69
N SER A 42 9.92 0.68 -4.22
CA SER A 42 8.84 1.33 -3.50
C SER A 42 7.51 0.81 -4.01
N THR A 43 6.60 0.52 -3.10
CA THR A 43 5.24 0.07 -3.39
C THR A 43 4.29 1.21 -3.07
N SER A 44 3.48 1.60 -4.03
CA SER A 44 2.55 2.71 -3.86
C SER A 44 1.12 2.28 -3.50
N ASN A 45 0.78 1.01 -3.74
CA ASN A 45 -0.57 0.49 -3.48
C ASN A 45 -0.48 -0.92 -2.88
N PRO A 46 -1.20 -1.20 -1.76
CA PRO A 46 -1.27 -2.54 -1.18
C PRO A 46 -1.68 -3.64 -2.16
N GLN A 47 -2.54 -3.34 -3.13
CA GLN A 47 -3.00 -4.31 -4.14
C GLN A 47 -1.89 -4.76 -5.12
N ASP A 48 -0.86 -3.95 -5.28
CA ASP A 48 0.27 -4.27 -6.18
C ASP A 48 1.30 -5.19 -5.51
N MET A 49 1.21 -5.37 -4.19
CA MET A 49 2.06 -6.29 -3.42
C MET A 49 1.49 -7.71 -3.48
N THR A 50 1.80 -8.41 -4.57
CA THR A 50 1.35 -9.78 -4.77
C THR A 50 2.15 -10.80 -3.96
N ILE A 51 1.57 -11.98 -3.72
CA ILE A 51 2.25 -13.08 -3.03
C ILE A 51 3.54 -13.51 -3.74
N ASP A 52 3.59 -13.41 -5.06
CA ASP A 52 4.76 -13.79 -5.85
C ASP A 52 5.91 -12.80 -5.63
N VAL A 53 5.63 -11.50 -5.51
CA VAL A 53 6.63 -10.50 -5.13
C VAL A 53 7.22 -10.81 -3.76
N ILE A 54 6.38 -11.14 -2.77
CA ILE A 54 6.81 -11.46 -1.40
C ILE A 54 7.69 -12.73 -1.41
N LYS A 55 7.32 -13.77 -2.17
CA LYS A 55 8.12 -14.99 -2.32
C LYS A 55 9.49 -14.71 -2.95
N VAL A 56 9.53 -13.89 -3.99
CA VAL A 56 10.79 -13.50 -4.64
C VAL A 56 11.66 -12.70 -3.68
N MET A 57 11.09 -11.78 -2.91
CA MET A 57 11.80 -11.06 -1.86
C MET A 57 12.41 -12.01 -0.82
N SER A 58 11.65 -12.99 -0.36
CA SER A 58 12.13 -14.00 0.60
C SER A 58 13.29 -14.81 0.05
N LYS A 59 13.20 -15.22 -1.21
CA LYS A 59 14.16 -16.12 -1.88
C LYS A 59 15.54 -15.50 -2.10
N TYR A 60 15.63 -14.21 -2.41
CA TYR A 60 16.86 -13.55 -2.83
C TYR A 60 17.41 -12.62 -1.76
N PRO A 61 18.62 -12.90 -1.19
CA PRO A 61 19.19 -12.11 -0.09
C PRO A 61 19.57 -10.68 -0.52
N ASN A 62 19.86 -10.46 -1.77
CA ASN A 62 20.16 -9.13 -2.32
C ASN A 62 18.94 -8.22 -2.52
N ILE A 63 17.72 -8.74 -2.30
CA ILE A 63 16.51 -7.91 -2.24
C ILE A 63 16.27 -7.50 -0.79
N CYS A 64 16.15 -6.19 -0.55
CA CYS A 64 15.89 -5.64 0.79
C CYS A 64 14.57 -6.16 1.35
N LYS A 65 14.58 -6.64 2.60
CA LYS A 65 13.38 -7.05 3.35
C LYS A 65 12.72 -5.81 3.98
N SER A 66 12.34 -4.85 3.14
CA SER A 66 11.74 -3.59 3.55
C SER A 66 10.67 -3.20 2.53
N ILE A 67 9.45 -2.99 3.01
CA ILE A 67 8.28 -2.66 2.19
C ILE A 67 7.70 -1.35 2.67
N HIS A 68 7.48 -0.41 1.75
CA HIS A 68 6.66 0.78 2.00
C HIS A 68 5.25 0.50 1.50
N LEU A 69 4.27 0.48 2.40
CA LEU A 69 2.90 0.04 2.12
C LEU A 69 1.87 1.07 2.60
N PRO A 70 1.67 2.17 1.85
CA PRO A 70 0.76 3.25 2.23
C PRO A 70 -0.67 2.78 2.36
N VAL A 71 -1.22 2.76 3.58
CA VAL A 71 -2.60 2.35 3.84
C VAL A 71 -3.59 3.52 3.82
N GLN A 72 -3.13 4.71 4.18
CA GLN A 72 -3.85 5.99 4.23
C GLN A 72 -4.86 6.13 5.36
N SER A 73 -5.67 5.12 5.67
CA SER A 73 -6.64 5.08 6.76
C SER A 73 -6.92 3.64 7.19
N GLY A 74 -7.33 3.45 8.42
CA GLY A 74 -7.81 2.17 8.94
C GLY A 74 -9.32 1.97 8.82
N SER A 75 -10.06 2.96 8.30
CA SER A 75 -11.51 2.91 8.12
C SER A 75 -11.87 2.65 6.67
N ASP A 76 -12.63 1.57 6.40
CA ASP A 76 -13.14 1.26 5.06
C ASP A 76 -14.01 2.38 4.49
N ARG A 77 -14.77 3.06 5.35
CA ARG A 77 -15.58 4.22 4.96
C ARG A 77 -14.71 5.36 4.42
N ILE A 78 -13.60 5.64 5.07
CA ILE A 78 -12.65 6.69 4.65
C ILE A 78 -11.83 6.22 3.45
N LEU A 79 -11.36 4.98 3.42
CA LEU A 79 -10.67 4.41 2.26
C LEU A 79 -11.51 4.52 0.98
N LYS A 80 -12.81 4.19 1.06
CA LYS A 80 -13.74 4.35 -0.07
C LYS A 80 -13.86 5.80 -0.52
N LYS A 81 -13.92 6.76 0.43
CA LYS A 81 -13.95 8.20 0.11
C LYS A 81 -12.64 8.71 -0.50
N MET A 82 -11.51 8.15 -0.11
CA MET A 82 -10.20 8.41 -0.71
C MET A 82 -10.02 7.71 -2.08
N ASN A 83 -11.04 6.99 -2.57
CA ASN A 83 -10.97 6.16 -3.78
C ASN A 83 -9.87 5.10 -3.72
N ARG A 84 -9.67 4.51 -2.52
CA ARG A 84 -8.81 3.35 -2.34
C ARG A 84 -9.60 2.08 -2.60
N LEU A 85 -8.95 1.13 -3.27
CA LEU A 85 -9.61 -0.10 -3.74
C LEU A 85 -9.44 -1.27 -2.78
N HIS A 86 -8.64 -1.12 -1.73
CA HIS A 86 -8.46 -2.14 -0.69
C HIS A 86 -9.33 -1.84 0.52
N THR A 87 -9.67 -2.90 1.24
CA THR A 87 -10.32 -2.85 2.55
C THR A 87 -9.31 -3.03 3.68
N ARG A 88 -9.74 -2.71 4.90
CA ARG A 88 -8.98 -2.98 6.12
C ARG A 88 -8.62 -4.48 6.26
N GLU A 89 -9.59 -5.36 6.00
CA GLU A 89 -9.40 -6.80 6.10
C GLU A 89 -8.39 -7.32 5.08
N GLU A 90 -8.50 -6.88 3.83
CA GLU A 90 -7.54 -7.22 2.78
C GLU A 90 -6.12 -6.76 3.15
N TYR A 91 -6.00 -5.59 3.78
CA TYR A 91 -4.73 -5.09 4.25
C TYR A 91 -4.15 -5.96 5.37
N PHE A 92 -4.93 -6.35 6.37
CA PHE A 92 -4.50 -7.28 7.43
C PHE A 92 -4.04 -8.60 6.84
N ASN A 93 -4.84 -9.19 5.96
CA ASN A 93 -4.49 -10.44 5.28
C ASN A 93 -3.16 -10.34 4.51
N LEU A 94 -2.86 -9.18 3.92
CA LEU A 94 -1.58 -8.94 3.26
C LEU A 94 -0.43 -8.86 4.26
N ILE A 95 -0.59 -8.13 5.36
CA ILE A 95 0.39 -8.03 6.45
C ILE A 95 0.74 -9.40 7.01
N ASP A 96 -0.28 -10.22 7.31
CA ASP A 96 -0.09 -11.57 7.84
C ASP A 96 0.70 -12.46 6.87
N LYS A 97 0.41 -12.37 5.57
CA LYS A 97 1.18 -13.08 4.54
C LYS A 97 2.63 -12.61 4.49
N ILE A 98 2.88 -11.30 4.58
CA ILE A 98 4.23 -10.74 4.62
C ILE A 98 4.98 -11.28 5.85
N ARG A 99 4.41 -11.15 7.05
CA ARG A 99 5.01 -11.60 8.30
C ARG A 99 5.24 -13.12 8.34
N LYS A 100 4.35 -13.89 7.73
CA LYS A 100 4.50 -15.36 7.62
C LYS A 100 5.67 -15.75 6.71
N ILE A 101 5.88 -15.06 5.59
CA ILE A 101 6.89 -15.42 4.58
C ILE A 101 8.24 -14.76 4.87
N ILE A 102 8.23 -13.54 5.41
CA ILE A 102 9.41 -12.75 5.74
C ILE A 102 9.19 -12.15 7.14
N PRO A 103 9.40 -12.92 8.23
CA PRO A 103 9.14 -12.45 9.60
C PRO A 103 9.88 -11.16 9.96
N GLU A 104 11.09 -10.99 9.46
CA GLU A 104 11.97 -9.85 9.70
C GLU A 104 11.71 -8.66 8.75
N CYS A 105 10.64 -8.70 7.92
CA CYS A 105 10.38 -7.63 6.95
C CYS A 105 10.03 -6.33 7.67
N SER A 106 10.81 -5.28 7.42
CA SER A 106 10.46 -3.93 7.85
C SER A 106 9.31 -3.39 7.02
N ILE A 107 8.28 -2.86 7.68
CA ILE A 107 7.08 -2.31 7.03
C ILE A 107 6.92 -0.86 7.44
N SER A 108 6.77 0.02 6.45
CA SER A 108 6.47 1.43 6.65
C SER A 108 5.17 1.82 5.96
N TYR A 109 4.57 2.92 6.42
CA TYR A 109 3.27 3.38 5.97
C TYR A 109 3.20 4.89 5.74
N ASP A 110 2.16 5.31 5.01
CA ASP A 110 1.63 6.67 4.99
C ASP A 110 0.20 6.65 5.50
N MET A 111 -0.14 7.63 6.32
CA MET A 111 -1.49 7.88 6.81
C MET A 111 -1.88 9.34 6.71
N ILE A 112 -3.17 9.57 6.48
CA ILE A 112 -3.77 10.90 6.44
C ILE A 112 -4.81 10.99 7.56
N THR A 113 -4.64 11.95 8.47
CA THR A 113 -5.63 12.25 9.51
C THR A 113 -6.48 13.47 9.13
N GLY A 114 -7.74 13.46 9.53
CA GLY A 114 -8.66 14.56 9.27
C GLY A 114 -9.09 14.68 7.82
N PHE A 115 -9.18 13.57 7.10
CA PHE A 115 -9.83 13.55 5.79
C PHE A 115 -11.30 13.98 5.92
N PRO A 116 -11.88 14.73 4.96
CA PRO A 116 -13.25 15.21 5.05
C PRO A 116 -14.24 14.16 5.55
N THR A 117 -15.03 14.51 6.55
CA THR A 117 -15.99 13.66 7.24
C THR A 117 -15.44 12.52 8.14
N GLU A 118 -14.14 12.43 8.34
CA GLU A 118 -13.55 11.45 9.28
C GLU A 118 -14.08 11.68 10.70
N THR A 119 -14.61 10.64 11.33
CA THR A 119 -15.10 10.67 12.72
C THR A 119 -14.02 10.21 13.70
N GLU A 120 -14.28 10.29 15.01
CA GLU A 120 -13.41 9.71 16.03
C GLU A 120 -13.35 8.18 15.90
N ASP A 121 -14.47 7.53 15.55
CA ASP A 121 -14.51 6.08 15.33
C ASP A 121 -13.62 5.68 14.15
N ASP A 122 -13.63 6.44 13.05
CA ASP A 122 -12.73 6.19 11.91
C ASP A 122 -11.27 6.36 12.31
N HIS A 123 -10.97 7.37 13.12
CA HIS A 123 -9.62 7.58 13.65
C HIS A 123 -9.19 6.43 14.57
N ASN A 124 -10.07 5.98 15.48
CA ASN A 124 -9.82 4.82 16.35
C ASN A 124 -9.58 3.54 15.54
N LEU A 125 -10.30 3.32 14.45
CA LEU A 125 -10.01 2.24 13.51
C LEU A 125 -8.60 2.36 12.92
N THR A 126 -8.14 3.57 12.64
CA THR A 126 -6.77 3.80 12.15
C THR A 126 -5.74 3.50 13.23
N LEU A 127 -5.93 3.94 14.46
CA LEU A 127 -5.05 3.62 15.59
C LEU A 127 -4.96 2.11 15.83
N SER A 128 -6.10 1.41 15.86
CA SER A 128 -6.12 -0.04 16.06
C SER A 128 -5.48 -0.81 14.89
N LEU A 129 -5.44 -0.24 13.68
CA LEU A 129 -4.68 -0.82 12.58
C LEU A 129 -3.17 -0.67 12.81
N ILE A 130 -2.71 0.49 13.29
CA ILE A 130 -1.30 0.72 13.64
C ILE A 130 -0.85 -0.28 14.70
N ASP A 131 -1.66 -0.45 15.74
CA ASP A 131 -1.38 -1.38 16.85
C ASP A 131 -1.29 -2.84 16.38
N TYR A 132 -2.14 -3.22 15.43
CA TYR A 132 -2.11 -4.57 14.87
C TYR A 132 -0.86 -4.81 14.01
N VAL A 133 -0.56 -3.90 13.09
CA VAL A 133 0.51 -4.08 12.10
C VAL A 133 1.89 -3.97 12.72
N LYS A 134 2.07 -3.16 13.76
CA LYS A 134 3.35 -2.87 14.43
C LYS A 134 4.40 -2.46 13.40
N TYR A 135 4.14 -1.34 12.75
CA TYR A 135 5.05 -0.76 11.76
C TYR A 135 6.39 -0.37 12.37
N ASP A 136 7.45 -0.44 11.57
CA ASP A 136 8.76 0.03 11.98
C ASP A 136 8.86 1.56 11.96
N PHE A 137 8.23 2.20 10.98
CA PHE A 137 8.09 3.66 10.92
C PHE A 137 6.96 4.06 9.96
N GLY A 138 6.57 5.32 10.02
CA GLY A 138 5.54 5.84 9.11
C GLY A 138 5.51 7.35 9.02
N TYR A 139 4.85 7.83 7.99
CA TYR A 139 4.61 9.24 7.77
C TYR A 139 3.13 9.53 7.97
N MET A 140 2.84 10.44 8.90
CA MET A 140 1.49 10.89 9.21
C MET A 140 1.31 12.31 8.69
N PHE A 141 0.27 12.49 7.89
CA PHE A 141 -0.07 13.79 7.30
C PHE A 141 -1.43 14.25 7.78
N THR A 142 -1.56 15.53 8.08
CA THR A 142 -2.89 16.14 8.16
C THR A 142 -3.45 16.34 6.78
N TYR A 143 -4.74 16.04 6.58
CA TYR A 143 -5.38 16.31 5.29
C TYR A 143 -5.23 17.79 4.92
N SER A 144 -4.79 18.00 3.70
CA SER A 144 -4.74 19.33 3.06
C SER A 144 -5.39 19.20 1.67
N GLU A 145 -6.29 20.12 1.40
CA GLU A 145 -6.99 20.15 0.12
C GLU A 145 -6.00 20.38 -1.03
N ARG A 146 -6.09 19.54 -2.05
CA ARG A 146 -5.28 19.66 -3.27
C ARG A 146 -6.17 20.02 -4.45
N PRO A 147 -5.95 21.18 -5.10
CA PRO A 147 -6.71 21.59 -6.28
C PRO A 147 -6.75 20.48 -7.35
N GLY A 148 -7.91 20.31 -7.96
CA GLY A 148 -8.10 19.31 -9.03
C GLY A 148 -8.49 17.92 -8.59
N THR A 149 -8.36 17.57 -7.30
CA THR A 149 -8.78 16.25 -6.78
C THR A 149 -10.30 16.15 -6.65
N LEU A 150 -10.83 14.90 -6.67
CA LEU A 150 -12.24 14.66 -6.41
C LEU A 150 -12.67 15.09 -5.00
N ALA A 151 -11.79 14.93 -4.03
CA ALA A 151 -12.05 15.37 -2.65
C ALA A 151 -12.27 16.89 -2.60
N ALA A 152 -11.35 17.67 -3.19
CA ALA A 152 -11.47 19.12 -3.25
C ALA A 152 -12.73 19.61 -4.01
N LYS A 153 -13.18 18.85 -5.01
CA LYS A 153 -14.37 19.22 -5.81
C LYS A 153 -15.70 18.84 -5.17
N LYS A 154 -15.72 17.79 -4.34
CA LYS A 154 -16.98 17.16 -3.89
C LYS A 154 -17.14 17.12 -2.37
N MET A 155 -16.13 17.45 -1.61
CA MET A 155 -16.15 17.33 -0.16
C MET A 155 -15.66 18.62 0.46
N GLU A 156 -16.41 19.14 1.41
CA GLU A 156 -15.98 20.25 2.25
C GLU A 156 -14.98 19.77 3.31
N ASP A 157 -13.89 20.51 3.50
CA ASP A 157 -12.92 20.23 4.59
C ASP A 157 -13.51 20.71 5.92
N ASN A 158 -14.38 19.88 6.50
CA ASN A 158 -15.16 20.19 7.69
C ASN A 158 -14.46 19.83 9.01
N ILE A 159 -13.17 19.44 8.98
CA ILE A 159 -12.43 19.07 10.18
C ILE A 159 -11.42 20.15 10.52
N SER A 160 -11.57 20.74 11.70
CA SER A 160 -10.68 21.81 12.13
C SER A 160 -9.22 21.37 12.22
N LEU A 161 -8.31 22.30 11.94
CA LEU A 161 -6.87 22.03 12.02
C LEU A 161 -6.44 21.56 13.43
N LYS A 162 -7.12 22.04 14.49
CA LYS A 162 -6.89 21.61 15.87
C LYS A 162 -7.17 20.12 16.03
N VAL A 163 -8.28 19.62 15.45
CA VAL A 163 -8.64 18.19 15.48
C VAL A 163 -7.65 17.37 14.65
N LYS A 164 -7.33 17.80 13.42
CA LYS A 164 -6.35 17.13 12.57
C LYS A 164 -4.99 16.95 13.25
N LYS A 165 -4.51 18.00 13.94
CA LYS A 165 -3.22 17.96 14.67
C LYS A 165 -3.26 17.10 15.95
N ARG A 166 -4.43 16.98 16.59
CA ARG A 166 -4.61 16.13 17.75
C ARG A 166 -4.59 14.66 17.39
N ARG A 167 -5.22 14.33 16.28
CA ARG A 167 -5.23 12.97 15.73
C ARG A 167 -3.86 12.59 15.19
#